data_3cc9178826e7b5aceb2d78cac4d3275c
#
_entry.id   3cc9178826e7b5aceb2d78cac4d3275c
#
_cell.length_a   1.000
_cell.length_b   1.000
_cell.length_c   1.000
_cell.angle_alpha   90.00
_cell.angle_beta   90.00
_cell.angle_gamma   90.00
#
_symmetry.space_group_name_H-M   'P 1'
#
loop_
_entity.id
_entity.type
_entity.pdbx_description
1 polymer ?
#
loop_
_entity_poly.entity_id
_entity_poly.type
_entity_poly.pdbx_seq_one_letter_code
_entity_poly.pdbx_strand_id
1 'polypeptide(L)'
;MRELINSVSKKEWVFVGIITAVIIILTTVPYIFGYLMAPSNTVYNGIHALSPGDIPVYYSNINQVIEGDFLVKNLFTAEDQSIGTFNVWWFLVGLVAKIFGLSVILVFQLSRIFMIPVFIFISY
;
A
#
# COMPACT_ATOMS: atom_id res chain seq x y z
N MET A 1 -24.81 -13.24 4.11
CA MET A 1 -24.08 -11.96 4.13
C MET A 1 -24.94 -10.78 4.63
N ARG A 2 -26.13 -10.50 4.09
CA ARG A 2 -27.02 -9.44 4.63
C ARG A 2 -27.44 -9.66 6.09
N GLU A 3 -27.73 -10.89 6.51
CA GLU A 3 -28.09 -11.20 7.90
C GLU A 3 -26.95 -10.98 8.88
N LEU A 4 -25.71 -11.32 8.49
CA LEU A 4 -24.50 -11.05 9.29
C LEU A 4 -24.26 -9.54 9.48
N ILE A 5 -24.43 -8.76 8.43
CA ILE A 5 -24.27 -7.29 8.50
C ILE A 5 -25.37 -6.66 9.37
N ASN A 6 -26.59 -7.17 9.30
CA ASN A 6 -27.72 -6.67 10.09
C ASN A 6 -27.67 -7.10 11.57
N SER A 7 -26.89 -8.12 11.93
CA SER A 7 -26.70 -8.56 13.32
C SER A 7 -25.73 -7.66 14.10
N VAL A 8 -24.91 -6.87 13.41
CA VAL A 8 -23.93 -5.98 14.02
C VAL A 8 -24.61 -4.70 14.53
N SER A 9 -24.44 -4.42 15.82
CA SER A 9 -25.02 -3.24 16.45
C SER A 9 -24.33 -1.94 16.01
N LYS A 10 -25.01 -0.80 16.13
CA LYS A 10 -24.41 0.51 15.84
C LYS A 10 -23.16 0.79 16.68
N LYS A 11 -23.12 0.29 17.92
CA LYS A 11 -21.95 0.47 18.80
C LYS A 11 -20.73 -0.28 18.29
N GLU A 12 -20.94 -1.47 17.75
CA GLU A 12 -19.87 -2.28 17.15
C GLU A 12 -19.32 -1.62 15.88
N TRP A 13 -20.18 -1.08 15.02
CA TRP A 13 -19.74 -0.31 13.85
C TRP A 13 -18.91 0.91 14.22
N VAL A 14 -19.31 1.64 15.28
CA VAL A 14 -18.52 2.76 15.80
C VAL A 14 -17.17 2.28 16.33
N PHE A 15 -17.13 1.17 17.06
CA PHE A 15 -15.90 0.59 17.57
C PHE A 15 -14.96 0.19 16.43
N VAL A 16 -15.45 -0.53 15.41
CA VAL A 16 -14.68 -0.89 14.20
C VAL A 16 -14.15 0.35 13.50
N GLY A 17 -14.97 1.38 13.36
CA GLY A 17 -14.55 2.66 12.77
C GLY A 17 -13.44 3.36 13.56
N ILE A 18 -13.53 3.37 14.89
CA ILE A 18 -12.49 3.95 15.76
C ILE A 18 -11.17 3.16 15.61
N ILE A 19 -11.21 1.84 15.69
CA ILE A 19 -10.01 1.01 15.53
C ILE A 19 -9.37 1.23 14.15
N THR A 20 -10.17 1.27 13.10
CA THR A 20 -9.70 1.56 11.73
C THR A 20 -9.01 2.92 11.67
N ALA A 21 -9.61 3.96 12.23
CA ALA A 21 -9.03 5.30 12.25
C ALA A 21 -7.72 5.35 13.03
N VAL A 22 -7.66 4.70 14.20
CA VAL A 22 -6.43 4.61 15.01
C VAL A 22 -5.31 3.93 14.24
N ILE A 23 -5.59 2.81 13.56
CA ILE A 23 -4.57 2.10 12.78
C ILE A 23 -4.09 2.96 11.60
N ILE A 24 -4.99 3.63 10.88
CA ILE A 24 -4.62 4.55 9.80
C ILE A 24 -3.69 5.65 10.33
N ILE A 25 -4.04 6.28 11.45
CA ILE A 25 -3.22 7.34 12.04
C ILE A 25 -1.85 6.80 12.43
N LEU A 26 -1.80 5.73 13.22
CA LEU A 26 -0.54 5.15 13.69
C LEU A 26 0.39 4.72 12.55
N THR A 27 -0.17 4.12 11.51
CA THR A 27 0.63 3.68 10.36
C THR A 27 0.99 4.82 9.40
N THR A 28 0.34 5.98 9.48
CA THR A 28 0.62 7.14 8.62
C THR A 28 1.64 8.10 9.25
N VAL A 29 1.69 8.18 10.58
CA VAL A 29 2.63 9.05 11.32
C VAL A 29 4.08 8.91 10.87
N PRO A 30 4.68 7.70 10.69
CA PRO A 30 6.06 7.57 10.23
C PRO A 30 6.33 8.22 8.86
N TYR A 31 5.36 8.16 7.96
CA TYR A 31 5.48 8.76 6.63
C TYR A 31 5.39 10.29 6.68
N ILE A 32 4.44 10.83 7.46
CA ILE A 32 4.32 12.28 7.68
C ILE A 32 5.60 12.80 8.35
N PHE A 33 6.07 12.11 9.39
CA PHE A 33 7.29 12.48 10.08
C PHE A 33 8.50 12.49 9.13
N GLY A 34 8.67 11.44 8.33
CA GLY A 34 9.74 11.37 7.34
C GLY A 34 9.68 12.50 6.31
N TYR A 35 8.48 12.86 5.86
CA TYR A 35 8.28 13.98 4.94
C TYR A 35 8.64 15.33 5.58
N LEU A 36 8.18 15.59 6.81
CA LEU A 36 8.42 16.85 7.51
C LEU A 36 9.88 17.03 7.96
N MET A 37 10.58 15.93 8.26
CA MET A 37 11.98 15.94 8.72
C MET A 37 12.97 15.83 7.57
N ALA A 38 12.53 15.69 6.33
CA ALA A 38 13.42 15.66 5.18
C ALA A 38 14.18 17.00 5.05
N PRO A 39 15.53 17.00 4.93
CA PRO A 39 16.31 18.21 4.71
C PRO A 39 15.85 18.96 3.46
N SER A 40 15.96 20.30 3.47
CA SER A 40 15.44 21.17 2.40
C SER A 40 16.03 20.91 1.01
N ASN A 41 17.18 20.22 0.93
CA ASN A 41 17.86 19.86 -0.30
C ASN A 41 17.68 18.38 -0.70
N THR A 42 16.75 17.68 -0.08
CA THR A 42 16.45 16.27 -0.35
C THR A 42 14.99 16.07 -0.73
N VAL A 43 14.73 14.97 -1.43
CA VAL A 43 13.36 14.53 -1.74
C VAL A 43 13.04 13.29 -0.93
N TYR A 44 11.98 13.35 -0.14
CA TYR A 44 11.51 12.18 0.59
C TYR A 44 10.90 11.16 -0.37
N ASN A 45 11.46 9.96 -0.38
CA ASN A 45 11.08 8.88 -1.29
C ASN A 45 9.96 7.96 -0.77
N GLY A 46 9.33 8.30 0.35
CA GLY A 46 8.25 7.50 0.94
C GLY A 46 8.72 6.23 1.67
N ILE A 47 10.02 6.05 1.88
CA ILE A 47 10.59 4.93 2.63
C ILE A 47 10.83 5.38 4.08
N HIS A 48 10.47 4.56 5.03
CA HIS A 48 10.76 4.81 6.44
C HIS A 48 11.67 3.73 7.03
N ALA A 49 12.33 4.05 8.14
CA ALA A 49 13.37 3.21 8.74
C ALA A 49 12.87 1.84 9.25
N LEU A 50 11.55 1.67 9.48
CA LEU A 50 10.98 0.43 10.00
C LEU A 50 10.89 -0.69 8.95
N SER A 51 10.86 -0.37 7.66
CA SER A 51 10.78 -1.36 6.58
C SER A 51 11.56 -0.90 5.34
N PRO A 52 12.88 -0.70 5.46
CA PRO A 52 13.69 -0.14 4.37
C PRO A 52 13.90 -1.13 3.22
N GLY A 53 13.75 -2.44 3.45
CA GLY A 53 13.98 -3.48 2.45
C GLY A 53 12.76 -3.77 1.57
N ASP A 54 11.57 -3.82 2.16
CA ASP A 54 10.36 -4.29 1.46
C ASP A 54 9.72 -3.22 0.57
N ILE A 55 9.70 -1.97 1.03
CA ILE A 55 9.06 -0.88 0.29
C ILE A 55 9.64 -0.67 -1.11
N PRO A 56 10.99 -0.68 -1.31
CA PRO A 56 11.56 -0.60 -2.64
C PRO A 56 11.14 -1.74 -3.57
N VAL A 57 10.96 -2.96 -3.04
CA VAL A 57 10.47 -4.12 -3.83
C VAL A 57 9.04 -3.86 -4.31
N TYR A 58 8.17 -3.36 -3.43
CA TYR A 58 6.80 -3.02 -3.81
C TYR A 58 6.74 -1.89 -4.84
N TYR A 59 7.56 -0.86 -4.68
CA TYR A 59 7.68 0.22 -5.65
C TYR A 59 8.18 -0.28 -7.01
N SER A 60 9.17 -1.19 -7.01
CA SER A 60 9.66 -1.83 -8.23
C SER A 60 8.55 -2.58 -8.95
N ASN A 61 7.76 -3.37 -8.23
CA ASN A 61 6.65 -4.13 -8.82
C ASN A 61 5.59 -3.19 -9.44
N ILE A 62 5.23 -2.11 -8.73
CA ILE A 62 4.27 -1.12 -9.23
C ILE A 62 4.81 -0.41 -10.47
N ASN A 63 6.09 -0.02 -10.49
CA ASN A 63 6.72 0.64 -11.63
C ASN A 63 6.72 -0.25 -12.87
N GLN A 64 7.11 -1.52 -12.76
CA GLN A 64 7.10 -2.46 -13.89
C GLN A 64 5.70 -2.56 -14.51
N VAL A 65 4.63 -2.58 -13.69
CA VAL A 65 3.26 -2.58 -14.20
C VAL A 65 2.89 -1.25 -14.89
N ILE A 66 3.34 -0.10 -14.36
CA ILE A 66 3.15 1.20 -15.01
C ILE A 66 3.83 1.22 -16.39
N GLU A 67 5.03 0.63 -16.50
CA GLU A 67 5.77 0.50 -17.76
C GLU A 67 5.07 -0.46 -18.74
N GLY A 68 4.27 -1.39 -18.25
CA GLY A 68 3.44 -2.29 -19.07
C GLY A 68 3.73 -3.77 -18.88
N ASP A 69 4.60 -4.12 -17.92
CA ASP A 69 4.91 -5.51 -17.64
C ASP A 69 3.74 -6.19 -16.91
N PHE A 70 3.34 -7.34 -17.43
CA PHE A 70 2.33 -8.21 -16.80
C PHE A 70 2.94 -9.09 -15.72
N LEU A 71 4.18 -9.56 -15.95
CA LEU A 71 4.97 -10.35 -15.02
C LEU A 71 6.11 -9.52 -14.49
N VAL A 72 6.16 -9.33 -13.19
CA VAL A 72 7.20 -8.53 -12.53
C VAL A 72 8.41 -9.40 -12.18
N LYS A 73 9.59 -8.84 -12.31
CA LYS A 73 10.87 -9.45 -11.94
C LYS A 73 11.40 -8.83 -10.65
N ASN A 74 12.08 -9.62 -9.85
CA ASN A 74 12.77 -9.10 -8.68
C ASN A 74 14.07 -8.40 -9.11
N LEU A 75 14.07 -7.07 -9.18
CA LEU A 75 15.23 -6.28 -9.58
C LEU A 75 16.34 -6.20 -8.52
N PHE A 76 16.13 -6.80 -7.34
CA PHE A 76 17.08 -6.78 -6.22
C PHE A 76 17.90 -8.07 -6.10
N THR A 77 17.82 -8.97 -7.07
CA THR A 77 18.64 -10.18 -7.16
C THR A 77 19.54 -10.11 -8.37
N ALA A 78 20.76 -10.67 -8.24
CA ALA A 78 21.69 -10.84 -9.35
C ALA A 78 21.43 -12.14 -10.15
N GLU A 79 20.48 -12.98 -9.70
CA GLU A 79 20.13 -14.22 -10.36
C GLU A 79 19.32 -13.95 -11.63
N ASP A 80 19.63 -14.73 -12.68
CA ASP A 80 18.89 -14.62 -13.93
C ASP A 80 17.47 -15.19 -13.78
N GLN A 81 16.47 -14.37 -14.05
CA GLN A 81 15.06 -14.74 -13.93
C GLN A 81 14.46 -14.94 -15.32
N SER A 82 14.33 -16.19 -15.71
CA SER A 82 13.74 -16.57 -17.00
C SER A 82 12.24 -16.24 -17.08
N ILE A 83 11.53 -16.31 -15.94
CA ILE A 83 10.09 -16.06 -15.84
C ILE A 83 9.84 -15.10 -14.67
N GLY A 84 9.06 -14.05 -14.90
CA GLY A 84 8.59 -13.15 -13.85
C GLY A 84 7.47 -13.77 -13.01
N THR A 85 7.13 -13.13 -11.91
CA THR A 85 6.03 -13.52 -11.02
C THR A 85 4.81 -12.63 -11.25
N PHE A 86 3.61 -13.20 -11.11
CA PHE A 86 2.38 -12.44 -11.13
C PHE A 86 1.90 -12.18 -9.71
N ASN A 87 1.86 -10.91 -9.32
CA ASN A 87 1.28 -10.48 -8.05
C ASN A 87 0.03 -9.65 -8.32
N VAL A 88 -1.14 -10.26 -8.08
CA VAL A 88 -2.45 -9.66 -8.35
C VAL A 88 -2.59 -8.28 -7.70
N TRP A 89 -2.16 -8.15 -6.43
CA TRP A 89 -2.33 -6.90 -5.69
C TRP A 89 -1.51 -5.76 -6.31
N TRP A 90 -0.22 -5.97 -6.49
CA TRP A 90 0.65 -4.93 -7.06
C TRP A 90 0.34 -4.66 -8.53
N PHE A 91 -0.16 -5.66 -9.26
CA PHE A 91 -0.68 -5.47 -10.61
C PHE A 91 -1.87 -4.51 -10.62
N LEU A 92 -2.88 -4.70 -9.76
CA LEU A 92 -4.04 -3.82 -9.67
C LEU A 92 -3.65 -2.41 -9.24
N VAL A 93 -2.76 -2.28 -8.25
CA VAL A 93 -2.24 -0.99 -7.77
C VAL A 93 -1.49 -0.25 -8.89
N GLY A 94 -0.62 -0.95 -9.61
CA GLY A 94 0.12 -0.38 -10.75
C GLY A 94 -0.79 0.02 -11.92
N LEU A 95 -1.84 -0.76 -12.19
CA LEU A 95 -2.84 -0.44 -13.20
C LEU A 95 -3.61 0.84 -12.84
N VAL A 96 -4.02 1.00 -11.58
CA VAL A 96 -4.65 2.23 -11.09
C VAL A 96 -3.69 3.41 -11.24
N ALA A 97 -2.41 3.25 -10.86
CA ALA A 97 -1.40 4.29 -11.05
C ALA A 97 -1.27 4.72 -12.51
N LYS A 98 -1.21 3.74 -13.43
CA LYS A 98 -1.09 3.97 -14.87
C LYS A 98 -2.31 4.72 -15.44
N ILE A 99 -3.52 4.30 -15.09
CA ILE A 99 -4.77 4.88 -15.61
C ILE A 99 -4.94 6.33 -15.13
N PHE A 100 -4.63 6.60 -13.85
CA PHE A 100 -4.85 7.92 -13.25
C PHE A 100 -3.61 8.82 -13.26
N GLY A 101 -2.47 8.35 -13.79
CA GLY A 101 -1.22 9.11 -13.82
C GLY A 101 -0.65 9.40 -12.41
N LEU A 102 -0.87 8.50 -11.45
CA LEU A 102 -0.44 8.68 -10.06
C LEU A 102 1.02 8.27 -9.88
N SER A 103 1.74 8.97 -9.01
CA SER A 103 3.08 8.54 -8.62
C SER A 103 3.04 7.25 -7.81
N VAL A 104 4.10 6.44 -7.90
CA VAL A 104 4.24 5.17 -7.17
C VAL A 104 4.06 5.35 -5.66
N ILE A 105 4.66 6.41 -5.10
CA ILE A 105 4.55 6.72 -3.67
C ILE A 105 3.08 6.98 -3.29
N LEU A 106 2.38 7.78 -4.09
CA LEU A 106 0.99 8.14 -3.80
C LEU A 106 0.06 6.92 -3.88
N VAL A 107 0.16 6.13 -4.96
CA VAL A 107 -0.71 4.96 -5.13
C VAL A 107 -0.43 3.90 -4.08
N PHE A 108 0.83 3.72 -3.67
CA PHE A 108 1.19 2.83 -2.57
C PHE A 108 0.53 3.27 -1.25
N GLN A 109 0.60 4.56 -0.90
CA GLN A 109 -0.04 5.08 0.31
C GLN A 109 -1.56 4.95 0.26
N LEU A 110 -2.18 5.24 -0.88
CA LEU A 110 -3.62 5.07 -1.07
C LEU A 110 -4.04 3.60 -0.94
N SER A 111 -3.27 2.68 -1.52
CA SER A 111 -3.53 1.24 -1.44
C SER A 111 -3.47 0.74 0.01
N ARG A 112 -2.49 1.19 0.79
CA ARG A 112 -2.35 0.88 2.21
C ARG A 112 -3.55 1.40 3.02
N ILE A 113 -3.91 2.67 2.85
CA ILE A 113 -5.04 3.29 3.54
C ILE A 113 -6.35 2.59 3.19
N PHE A 114 -6.52 2.19 1.93
CA PHE A 114 -7.70 1.46 1.46
C PHE A 114 -7.79 0.04 2.07
N MET A 115 -6.67 -0.67 2.17
CA MET A 115 -6.66 -2.06 2.66
C MET A 115 -6.88 -2.18 4.17
N ILE A 116 -6.57 -1.16 4.95
CA ILE A 116 -6.79 -1.19 6.41
C ILE A 116 -8.27 -1.42 6.75
N PRO A 117 -9.24 -0.59 6.28
CA PRO A 117 -10.65 -0.85 6.55
C PRO A 117 -11.15 -2.15 5.97
N VAL A 118 -10.71 -2.54 4.76
CA VAL A 118 -11.07 -3.81 4.15
C VAL A 118 -10.65 -4.98 5.04
N PHE A 119 -9.40 -4.98 5.51
CA PHE A 119 -8.89 -6.03 6.39
C PHE A 119 -9.64 -6.08 7.73
N ILE A 120 -9.85 -4.93 8.37
CA ILE A 120 -10.60 -4.85 9.63
C ILE A 120 -12.04 -5.35 9.44
N PHE A 121 -12.70 -4.93 8.36
CA PHE A 121 -14.07 -5.36 8.06
C PHE A 121 -14.20 -6.86 7.82
N ILE A 122 -13.25 -7.47 7.11
CA ILE A 122 -13.28 -8.92 6.84
C ILE A 122 -12.93 -9.73 8.11
N SER A 123 -12.10 -9.17 8.99
CA SER A 123 -11.66 -9.84 10.23
C SER A 123 -12.69 -9.76 11.35
N TYR A 124 -13.64 -8.83 11.27
CA TYR A 124 -14.72 -8.64 12.22
C TYR A 124 -15.94 -9.48 11.86
#